data_992a70bf902246a4491f04e5b860e2fe
#
_entry.id   992a70bf902246a4491f04e5b860e2fe
#
_cell.length_a   1.000
_cell.length_b   1.000
_cell.length_c   1.000
_cell.angle_alpha   90.00
_cell.angle_beta   90.00
_cell.angle_gamma   90.00
#
_symmetry.space_group_name_H-M   'P 1'
#
loop_
_entity.id
_entity.type
_entity.pdbx_description
1 polymer ?
#
loop_
_entity_poly.entity_id
_entity_poly.type
_entity_poly.pdbx_seq_one_letter_code
_entity_poly.pdbx_strand_id
1 'polypeptide(L)'
;MGMSWLERFAKSISDIAGEAVKKDIMKGSETLGSRPTPSQRARWIKGAMERLDALVDEETRKQIMTKTCPHTYPRKRIEKLRKQYRQLGSLDKLLEIMYNDKSYAGTSYYDCPQRKGNTVYITKVPRNPKSHQKAKTELERMLAYCHCPWERAALKTHETISPTFCYCSVSWDKQLWEGILEKPVKVEIIESLLKGDNRCVHAFNLPQDARLRRIRYF
;
A
#
# COMPACT_ATOMS: atom_id res chain seq x y z
N MET A 1 18.90 -13.58 0.14
CA MET A 1 17.42 -13.63 0.33
C MET A 1 16.94 -12.28 0.84
N GLY A 2 15.82 -11.77 0.33
CA GLY A 2 15.25 -10.52 0.87
C GLY A 2 14.53 -10.76 2.20
N MET A 3 14.46 -9.72 3.04
CA MET A 3 13.74 -9.76 4.31
C MET A 3 12.26 -10.11 4.11
N SER A 4 11.75 -11.03 4.94
CA SER A 4 10.32 -11.38 4.99
C SER A 4 9.45 -10.19 5.43
N TRP A 5 8.13 -10.31 5.31
CA TRP A 5 7.21 -9.28 5.80
C TRP A 5 7.36 -9.07 7.32
N LEU A 6 7.50 -10.14 8.10
CA LEU A 6 7.67 -10.07 9.55
C LEU A 6 8.96 -9.34 9.96
N GLU A 7 10.08 -9.66 9.30
CA GLU A 7 11.35 -8.99 9.56
C GLU A 7 11.30 -7.51 9.21
N ARG A 8 10.64 -7.13 8.11
CA ARG A 8 10.45 -5.73 7.74
C ARG A 8 9.54 -5.01 8.72
N PHE A 9 8.48 -5.64 9.19
CA PHE A 9 7.59 -5.07 10.19
C PHE A 9 8.33 -4.82 11.49
N ALA A 10 9.03 -5.82 12.02
CA ALA A 10 9.87 -5.70 13.21
C ALA A 10 10.91 -4.58 13.07
N LYS A 11 11.63 -4.54 11.92
CA LYS A 11 12.61 -3.51 11.65
C LYS A 11 11.97 -2.12 11.58
N SER A 12 10.85 -1.97 10.91
CA SER A 12 10.15 -0.69 10.79
C SER A 12 9.69 -0.16 12.15
N ILE A 13 9.18 -1.04 13.02
CA ILE A 13 8.80 -0.65 14.39
C ILE A 13 10.04 -0.20 15.17
N SER A 14 11.12 -0.99 15.12
CA SER A 14 12.37 -0.67 15.80
C SER A 14 12.94 0.68 15.37
N ASP A 15 13.02 0.91 14.06
CA ASP A 15 13.58 2.14 13.48
C ASP A 15 12.75 3.40 13.82
N ILE A 16 11.44 3.27 14.03
CA ILE A 16 10.53 4.42 14.19
C ILE A 16 10.09 4.60 15.65
N ALA A 17 9.76 3.51 16.34
CA ALA A 17 9.19 3.54 17.69
C ALA A 17 10.11 2.94 18.77
N GLY A 18 11.24 2.35 18.37
CA GLY A 18 12.24 1.79 19.29
C GLY A 18 12.03 0.32 19.65
N GLU A 19 13.08 -0.26 20.26
CA GLU A 19 13.15 -1.70 20.56
C GLU A 19 12.11 -2.16 21.60
N ALA A 20 11.78 -1.33 22.61
CA ALA A 20 10.80 -1.67 23.62
C ALA A 20 9.41 -1.86 22.97
N VAL A 21 8.98 -0.91 22.15
CA VAL A 21 7.69 -0.95 21.42
C VAL A 21 7.68 -2.14 20.47
N LYS A 22 8.81 -2.41 19.77
CA LYS A 22 8.93 -3.59 18.90
C LYS A 22 8.71 -4.88 19.67
N LYS A 23 9.32 -5.04 20.83
CA LYS A 23 9.18 -6.24 21.68
C LYS A 23 7.72 -6.52 22.02
N ASP A 24 6.98 -5.47 22.39
CA ASP A 24 5.57 -5.61 22.75
C ASP A 24 4.69 -5.93 21.53
N ILE A 25 4.86 -5.21 20.43
CA ILE A 25 4.04 -5.44 19.22
C ILE A 25 4.31 -6.82 18.63
N MET A 26 5.57 -7.26 18.58
CA MET A 26 5.97 -8.54 17.96
C MET A 26 5.74 -9.77 18.85
N LYS A 27 5.24 -9.61 20.06
CA LYS A 27 4.95 -10.72 20.98
C LYS A 27 4.13 -11.82 20.30
N GLY A 28 4.57 -13.06 20.43
CA GLY A 28 3.94 -14.25 19.83
C GLY A 28 4.33 -14.50 18.37
N SER A 29 5.14 -13.64 17.74
CA SER A 29 5.60 -13.88 16.36
C SER A 29 6.51 -15.11 16.22
N GLU A 30 7.21 -15.45 17.28
CA GLU A 30 8.08 -16.63 17.38
C GLU A 30 7.30 -17.95 17.24
N THR A 31 6.00 -17.92 17.51
CA THR A 31 5.14 -19.12 17.41
C THR A 31 4.62 -19.39 15.99
N LEU A 32 4.81 -18.43 15.05
CA LEU A 32 4.26 -18.53 13.71
C LEU A 32 4.97 -19.57 12.82
N GLY A 33 6.21 -19.96 13.14
CA GLY A 33 7.00 -20.86 12.31
C GLY A 33 7.21 -20.33 10.88
N SER A 34 7.80 -21.14 10.02
CA SER A 34 8.13 -20.76 8.63
C SER A 34 6.91 -20.77 7.68
N ARG A 35 5.88 -21.54 8.00
CA ARG A 35 4.66 -21.70 7.17
C ARG A 35 3.41 -21.68 8.04
N PRO A 36 3.02 -20.53 8.60
CA PRO A 36 1.85 -20.46 9.47
C PRO A 36 0.57 -20.71 8.69
N THR A 37 -0.38 -21.37 9.33
CA THR A 37 -1.74 -21.55 8.79
C THR A 37 -2.46 -20.19 8.67
N PRO A 38 -3.54 -20.10 7.86
CA PRO A 38 -4.35 -18.88 7.80
C PRO A 38 -4.84 -18.43 9.17
N SER A 39 -5.31 -19.35 10.02
CA SER A 39 -5.80 -19.02 11.37
C SER A 39 -4.69 -18.51 12.29
N GLN A 40 -3.50 -19.08 12.24
CA GLN A 40 -2.35 -18.57 13.01
C GLN A 40 -1.97 -17.15 12.56
N ARG A 41 -1.91 -16.91 11.23
CA ARG A 41 -1.65 -15.57 10.69
C ARG A 41 -2.70 -14.56 11.13
N ALA A 42 -3.97 -14.90 10.98
CA ALA A 42 -5.07 -14.00 11.29
C ALA A 42 -5.07 -13.60 12.77
N ARG A 43 -4.98 -14.58 13.65
CA ARG A 43 -4.95 -14.35 15.10
C ARG A 43 -3.76 -13.51 15.53
N TRP A 44 -2.56 -13.84 15.02
CA TRP A 44 -1.37 -13.08 15.39
C TRP A 44 -1.42 -11.64 14.87
N ILE A 45 -1.78 -11.44 13.58
CA ILE A 45 -1.81 -10.09 13.01
C ILE A 45 -2.88 -9.20 13.67
N LYS A 46 -4.03 -9.76 14.06
CA LYS A 46 -5.03 -9.05 14.85
C LYS A 46 -4.41 -8.50 16.12
N GLY A 47 -3.84 -9.36 16.95
CA GLY A 47 -3.23 -8.93 18.21
C GLY A 47 -2.03 -7.98 18.01
N ALA A 48 -1.22 -8.17 16.96
CA ALA A 48 -0.13 -7.26 16.65
C ALA A 48 -0.63 -5.87 16.25
N MET A 49 -1.70 -5.79 15.46
CA MET A 49 -2.30 -4.51 15.06
C MET A 49 -3.02 -3.82 16.23
N GLU A 50 -3.70 -4.57 17.10
CA GLU A 50 -4.29 -4.02 18.33
C GLU A 50 -3.21 -3.38 19.23
N ARG A 51 -2.07 -4.05 19.39
CA ARG A 51 -0.92 -3.51 20.15
C ARG A 51 -0.32 -2.29 19.47
N LEU A 52 -0.18 -2.32 18.14
CA LEU A 52 0.32 -1.17 17.38
C LEU A 52 -0.60 0.03 17.56
N ASP A 53 -1.91 -0.16 17.44
CA ASP A 53 -2.90 0.91 17.57
C ASP A 53 -2.93 1.50 19.01
N ALA A 54 -2.64 0.68 20.02
CA ALA A 54 -2.61 1.11 21.42
C ALA A 54 -1.30 1.81 21.84
N LEU A 55 -0.17 1.44 21.24
CA LEU A 55 1.15 1.87 21.71
C LEU A 55 1.72 3.09 20.99
N VAL A 56 1.23 3.39 19.78
CA VAL A 56 1.72 4.53 19.00
C VAL A 56 0.57 5.33 18.37
N ASP A 57 0.83 6.62 18.13
CA ASP A 57 -0.12 7.50 17.45
C ASP A 57 -0.39 7.12 15.99
N GLU A 58 -1.43 7.70 15.42
CA GLU A 58 -1.88 7.37 14.05
C GLU A 58 -0.82 7.62 12.98
N GLU A 59 -0.10 8.72 13.06
CA GLU A 59 0.93 9.06 12.07
C GLU A 59 2.12 8.10 12.17
N THR A 60 2.54 7.77 13.37
CA THR A 60 3.62 6.80 13.63
C THR A 60 3.27 5.41 13.09
N ARG A 61 2.05 4.91 13.31
CA ARG A 61 1.64 3.60 12.78
C ARG A 61 1.49 3.58 11.26
N LYS A 62 1.02 4.68 10.64
CA LYS A 62 1.03 4.84 9.18
C LYS A 62 2.46 4.76 8.62
N GLN A 63 3.41 5.44 9.25
CA GLN A 63 4.82 5.40 8.86
C GLN A 63 5.42 4.00 8.99
N ILE A 64 5.17 3.31 10.10
CA ILE A 64 5.60 1.92 10.32
C ILE A 64 5.06 1.03 9.21
N MET A 65 3.76 1.05 8.97
CA MET A 65 3.12 0.17 8.00
C MET A 65 3.55 0.47 6.56
N THR A 66 3.75 1.72 6.18
CA THR A 66 4.22 2.06 4.83
C THR A 66 5.65 1.58 4.55
N LYS A 67 6.49 1.35 5.58
CA LYS A 67 7.84 0.80 5.43
C LYS A 67 7.88 -0.73 5.47
N THR A 68 6.78 -1.38 5.83
CA THR A 68 6.72 -2.84 6.04
C THR A 68 6.61 -3.64 4.73
N CYS A 69 6.13 -3.05 3.64
CA CYS A 69 5.92 -3.77 2.39
C CYS A 69 7.21 -4.41 1.86
N PRO A 70 7.22 -5.74 1.58
CA PRO A 70 8.40 -6.41 1.03
C PRO A 70 8.60 -6.16 -0.47
N HIS A 71 7.59 -5.61 -1.14
CA HIS A 71 7.64 -5.37 -2.57
C HIS A 71 8.31 -4.04 -2.87
N THR A 72 9.19 -4.06 -3.86
CA THR A 72 9.86 -2.86 -4.38
C THR A 72 9.31 -2.53 -5.75
N TYR A 73 8.90 -1.28 -5.97
CA TYR A 73 8.45 -0.83 -7.27
C TYR A 73 9.61 -0.89 -8.29
N PRO A 74 9.39 -1.37 -9.53
CA PRO A 74 10.45 -1.53 -10.51
C PRO A 74 11.19 -0.21 -10.80
N ARG A 75 12.47 -0.15 -10.43
CA ARG A 75 13.29 1.06 -10.51
C ARG A 75 13.35 1.63 -11.93
N LYS A 76 13.55 0.79 -12.95
CA LYS A 76 13.57 1.21 -14.36
C LYS A 76 12.28 1.92 -14.79
N ARG A 77 11.14 1.50 -14.24
CA ARG A 77 9.85 2.13 -14.52
C ARG A 77 9.72 3.50 -13.84
N ILE A 78 10.15 3.62 -12.61
CA ILE A 78 10.22 4.92 -11.91
C ILE A 78 11.10 5.89 -12.70
N GLU A 79 12.29 5.47 -13.12
CA GLU A 79 13.24 6.27 -13.89
C GLU A 79 12.65 6.73 -15.24
N LYS A 80 11.97 5.82 -15.95
CA LYS A 80 11.25 6.14 -17.20
C LYS A 80 10.19 7.21 -16.97
N LEU A 81 9.30 7.02 -16.00
CA LEU A 81 8.21 7.94 -15.70
C LEU A 81 8.72 9.29 -15.16
N ARG A 82 9.78 9.28 -14.35
CA ARG A 82 10.46 10.51 -13.90
C ARG A 82 11.01 11.31 -15.09
N LYS A 83 11.71 10.65 -16.03
CA LYS A 83 12.23 11.31 -17.23
C LYS A 83 11.08 11.92 -18.05
N GLN A 84 10.00 11.18 -18.27
CA GLN A 84 8.83 11.68 -18.97
C GLN A 84 8.19 12.87 -18.23
N TYR A 85 8.03 12.79 -16.90
CA TYR A 85 7.51 13.89 -16.11
C TYR A 85 8.34 15.17 -16.25
N ARG A 86 9.68 15.05 -16.18
CA ARG A 86 10.59 16.20 -16.37
C ARG A 86 10.49 16.80 -17.78
N GLN A 87 10.34 15.98 -18.81
CA GLN A 87 10.20 16.44 -20.20
C GLN A 87 8.85 17.10 -20.47
N LEU A 88 7.77 16.55 -19.93
CA LEU A 88 6.41 17.05 -20.14
C LEU A 88 6.11 18.33 -19.36
N GLY A 89 6.76 18.55 -18.22
CA GLY A 89 6.50 19.66 -17.32
C GLY A 89 5.08 19.66 -16.73
N SER A 90 4.34 18.58 -16.88
CA SER A 90 2.93 18.47 -16.51
C SER A 90 2.61 17.09 -15.97
N LEU A 91 2.03 17.07 -14.76
CA LEU A 91 1.55 15.84 -14.15
C LEU A 91 0.35 15.26 -14.91
N ASP A 92 -0.55 16.11 -15.40
CA ASP A 92 -1.75 15.66 -16.13
C ASP A 92 -1.37 14.94 -17.42
N LYS A 93 -0.39 15.46 -18.16
CA LYS A 93 0.17 14.78 -19.34
C LYS A 93 0.86 13.45 -18.98
N LEU A 94 1.54 13.39 -17.82
CA LEU A 94 2.11 12.13 -17.34
C LEU A 94 1.01 11.12 -17.02
N LEU A 95 -0.06 11.52 -16.35
CA LEU A 95 -1.20 10.66 -16.02
C LEU A 95 -1.88 10.15 -17.29
N GLU A 96 -2.01 10.98 -18.32
CA GLU A 96 -2.52 10.57 -19.64
C GLU A 96 -1.66 9.48 -20.28
N ILE A 97 -0.33 9.62 -20.23
CA ILE A 97 0.60 8.58 -20.70
C ILE A 97 0.43 7.30 -19.88
N MET A 98 0.34 7.40 -18.55
CA MET A 98 0.12 6.26 -17.66
C MET A 98 -1.23 5.59 -17.94
N TYR A 99 -2.26 6.37 -18.28
CA TYR A 99 -3.58 5.88 -18.68
C TYR A 99 -3.51 5.05 -19.96
N ASN A 100 -2.78 5.52 -20.97
CA ASN A 100 -2.68 4.87 -22.27
C ASN A 100 -1.64 3.75 -22.29
N ASP A 101 -0.77 3.65 -21.28
CA ASP A 101 0.23 2.59 -21.17
C ASP A 101 -0.42 1.29 -20.67
N LYS A 102 -0.74 0.39 -21.63
CA LYS A 102 -1.31 -0.93 -21.34
C LYS A 102 -0.47 -1.76 -20.36
N SER A 103 0.85 -1.50 -20.28
CA SER A 103 1.73 -2.16 -19.31
C SER A 103 1.50 -1.66 -17.90
N TYR A 104 0.97 -0.44 -17.72
CA TYR A 104 0.55 0.10 -16.43
C TYR A 104 -0.87 -0.39 -16.07
N ALA A 105 -1.83 -0.22 -16.96
CA ALA A 105 -3.21 -0.67 -16.79
C ALA A 105 -3.36 -2.21 -16.83
N GLY A 106 -2.46 -2.91 -17.51
CA GLY A 106 -2.44 -4.37 -17.59
C GLY A 106 -1.71 -5.06 -16.45
N THR A 107 -0.99 -4.32 -15.60
CA THR A 107 -0.53 -4.88 -14.34
C THR A 107 -1.72 -4.94 -13.40
N SER A 108 -2.10 -6.12 -13.01
CA SER A 108 -3.28 -6.56 -12.27
C SER A 108 -3.58 -5.85 -10.93
N TYR A 109 -3.04 -4.66 -10.67
CA TYR A 109 -3.09 -4.06 -9.34
C TYR A 109 -3.94 -2.80 -9.24
N TYR A 110 -4.02 -1.97 -10.30
CA TYR A 110 -4.64 -0.65 -10.22
C TYR A 110 -5.44 -0.30 -11.46
N ASP A 111 -6.50 0.43 -11.24
CA ASP A 111 -7.16 1.25 -12.25
C ASP A 111 -6.33 2.52 -12.51
N CYS A 112 -6.70 3.27 -13.56
CA CYS A 112 -5.99 4.49 -13.91
C CYS A 112 -6.00 5.52 -12.80
N PRO A 113 -4.83 6.13 -12.47
CA PRO A 113 -4.77 7.19 -11.50
C PRO A 113 -5.61 8.39 -11.94
N GLN A 114 -6.44 8.89 -11.03
CA GLN A 114 -7.25 10.09 -11.24
C GLN A 114 -6.73 11.23 -10.37
N ARG A 115 -6.63 12.43 -10.93
CA ARG A 115 -6.20 13.62 -10.21
C ARG A 115 -7.37 14.55 -9.90
N LYS A 116 -7.41 15.03 -8.65
CA LYS A 116 -8.27 16.15 -8.23
C LYS A 116 -7.43 17.14 -7.44
N GLY A 117 -7.20 18.33 -7.99
CA GLY A 117 -6.29 19.30 -7.38
C GLY A 117 -4.86 18.77 -7.23
N ASN A 118 -4.34 18.78 -6.02
CA ASN A 118 -3.01 18.22 -5.70
C ASN A 118 -3.05 16.77 -5.23
N THR A 119 -4.17 16.09 -5.34
CA THR A 119 -4.32 14.70 -4.89
C THR A 119 -4.50 13.77 -6.08
N VAL A 120 -3.72 12.69 -6.11
CA VAL A 120 -3.88 11.58 -7.05
C VAL A 120 -4.56 10.42 -6.33
N TYR A 121 -5.66 9.94 -6.89
CA TYR A 121 -6.42 8.79 -6.40
C TYR A 121 -6.10 7.56 -7.24
N ILE A 122 -5.82 6.45 -6.57
CA ILE A 122 -5.56 5.16 -7.19
C ILE A 122 -6.57 4.15 -6.63
N THR A 123 -7.35 3.55 -7.51
CA THR A 123 -8.28 2.46 -7.16
C THR A 123 -7.63 1.13 -7.52
N LYS A 124 -7.63 0.19 -6.58
CA LYS A 124 -7.17 -1.18 -6.86
C LYS A 124 -8.21 -1.95 -7.68
N VAL A 125 -7.72 -2.75 -8.61
CA VAL A 125 -8.57 -3.74 -9.31
C VAL A 125 -8.57 -5.06 -8.54
N PRO A 126 -9.63 -5.88 -8.68
CA PRO A 126 -9.67 -7.19 -8.04
C PRO A 126 -8.46 -8.06 -8.40
N ARG A 127 -7.86 -8.74 -7.41
CA ARG A 127 -6.76 -9.70 -7.62
C ARG A 127 -7.14 -10.79 -8.62
N ASN A 128 -8.40 -11.25 -8.56
CA ASN A 128 -8.95 -12.20 -9.49
C ASN A 128 -10.28 -11.65 -10.05
N PRO A 129 -10.24 -10.87 -11.16
CA PRO A 129 -11.43 -10.25 -11.72
C PRO A 129 -12.54 -11.26 -12.07
N LYS A 130 -12.18 -12.41 -12.63
CA LYS A 130 -13.15 -13.44 -13.01
C LYS A 130 -13.87 -14.03 -11.79
N SER A 131 -13.14 -14.35 -10.73
CA SER A 131 -13.74 -14.85 -9.49
C SER A 131 -14.55 -13.76 -8.79
N HIS A 132 -14.09 -12.51 -8.80
CA HIS A 132 -14.80 -11.37 -8.23
C HIS A 132 -16.16 -11.14 -8.92
N GLN A 133 -16.19 -11.21 -10.25
CA GLN A 133 -17.42 -11.07 -11.02
C GLN A 133 -18.42 -12.21 -10.78
N LYS A 134 -17.92 -13.44 -10.54
CA LYS A 134 -18.74 -14.63 -10.30
C LYS A 134 -19.10 -14.85 -8.83
N ALA A 135 -18.58 -14.02 -7.92
CA ALA A 135 -18.81 -14.18 -6.49
C ALA A 135 -20.29 -14.07 -6.14
N LYS A 136 -20.78 -15.03 -5.37
CA LYS A 136 -22.17 -15.10 -4.91
C LYS A 136 -22.36 -14.51 -3.52
N THR A 137 -21.31 -14.49 -2.72
CA THR A 137 -21.31 -13.96 -1.36
C THR A 137 -20.35 -12.77 -1.25
N GLU A 138 -20.57 -11.94 -0.23
CA GLU A 138 -19.67 -10.82 0.09
C GLU A 138 -18.26 -11.34 0.40
N LEU A 139 -18.14 -12.40 1.21
CA LEU A 139 -16.85 -12.99 1.54
C LEU A 139 -16.09 -13.48 0.30
N GLU A 140 -16.76 -14.16 -0.62
CA GLU A 140 -16.14 -14.57 -1.90
C GLU A 140 -15.65 -13.37 -2.70
N ARG A 141 -16.44 -12.29 -2.73
CA ARG A 141 -16.08 -11.03 -3.41
C ARG A 141 -14.84 -10.40 -2.79
N MET A 142 -14.81 -10.25 -1.46
CA MET A 142 -13.68 -9.71 -0.73
C MET A 142 -12.42 -10.56 -0.93
N LEU A 143 -12.51 -11.88 -0.86
CA LEU A 143 -11.39 -12.78 -1.08
C LEU A 143 -10.85 -12.75 -2.51
N ALA A 144 -11.71 -12.56 -3.50
CA ALA A 144 -11.32 -12.40 -4.90
C ALA A 144 -10.71 -11.02 -5.17
N TYR A 145 -11.10 -10.00 -4.41
CA TYR A 145 -10.61 -8.64 -4.53
C TYR A 145 -9.24 -8.46 -3.88
N CYS A 146 -9.10 -8.89 -2.62
CA CYS A 146 -7.93 -8.58 -1.80
C CYS A 146 -6.64 -9.21 -2.32
N HIS A 147 -5.58 -8.39 -2.45
CA HIS A 147 -4.25 -8.84 -2.85
C HIS A 147 -3.40 -9.38 -1.68
N CYS A 148 -3.64 -8.91 -0.46
CA CYS A 148 -2.83 -9.23 0.70
C CYS A 148 -3.13 -10.64 1.25
N PRO A 149 -2.14 -11.54 1.35
CA PRO A 149 -2.36 -12.88 1.90
C PRO A 149 -2.68 -12.88 3.40
N TRP A 150 -2.23 -11.89 4.16
CA TRP A 150 -2.51 -11.74 5.57
C TRP A 150 -3.96 -11.32 5.81
N GLU A 151 -4.42 -10.30 5.07
CA GLU A 151 -5.81 -9.85 5.11
C GLU A 151 -6.77 -10.93 4.66
N ARG A 152 -6.46 -11.65 3.57
CA ARG A 152 -7.27 -12.79 3.13
C ARG A 152 -7.31 -13.92 4.17
N ALA A 153 -6.27 -14.10 4.97
CA ALA A 153 -6.30 -15.05 6.07
C ALA A 153 -7.31 -14.61 7.14
N ALA A 154 -7.30 -13.33 7.52
CA ALA A 154 -8.26 -12.77 8.47
C ALA A 154 -9.70 -12.85 7.96
N LEU A 155 -9.95 -12.49 6.71
CA LEU A 155 -11.27 -12.63 6.07
C LEU A 155 -11.79 -14.07 6.13
N LYS A 156 -10.95 -15.07 5.82
CA LYS A 156 -11.32 -16.50 5.87
C LYS A 156 -11.66 -17.02 7.27
N THR A 157 -11.09 -16.41 8.28
CA THR A 157 -11.29 -16.82 9.68
C THR A 157 -12.23 -15.89 10.42
N HIS A 158 -12.87 -14.94 9.72
CA HIS A 158 -13.76 -13.93 10.29
C HIS A 158 -13.11 -13.09 11.40
N GLU A 159 -11.79 -12.90 11.32
CA GLU A 159 -11.05 -12.05 12.25
C GLU A 159 -11.04 -10.60 11.74
N THR A 160 -11.46 -9.68 12.58
CA THR A 160 -11.36 -8.24 12.30
C THR A 160 -9.97 -7.74 12.65
N ILE A 161 -9.29 -7.11 11.71
CA ILE A 161 -7.98 -6.47 11.90
C ILE A 161 -8.08 -4.97 11.61
N SER A 162 -7.22 -4.19 12.26
CA SER A 162 -7.20 -2.74 12.08
C SER A 162 -7.00 -2.33 10.62
N PRO A 163 -7.76 -1.35 10.10
CA PRO A 163 -7.55 -0.78 8.77
C PRO A 163 -6.15 -0.19 8.54
N THR A 164 -5.45 0.17 9.62
CA THR A 164 -4.04 0.60 9.57
C THR A 164 -3.16 -0.42 8.84
N PHE A 165 -3.49 -1.71 8.90
CA PHE A 165 -2.77 -2.77 8.20
C PHE A 165 -2.65 -2.53 6.70
N CYS A 166 -3.66 -1.95 6.07
CA CYS A 166 -3.68 -1.69 4.63
C CYS A 166 -2.64 -0.65 4.18
N TYR A 167 -2.07 0.17 5.09
CA TYR A 167 -0.97 1.08 4.74
C TYR A 167 0.28 0.35 4.23
N CYS A 168 0.46 -0.93 4.57
CA CYS A 168 1.49 -1.76 3.94
C CYS A 168 1.34 -1.80 2.41
N SER A 169 0.12 -1.90 1.90
CA SER A 169 -0.12 -1.97 0.46
C SER A 169 0.03 -0.63 -0.27
N VAL A 170 -0.20 0.48 0.43
CA VAL A 170 -0.02 1.85 -0.10
C VAL A 170 1.46 2.14 -0.38
N SER A 171 2.37 1.48 0.34
CA SER A 171 3.83 1.63 0.16
C SER A 171 4.28 1.43 -1.29
N TRP A 172 3.65 0.53 -2.03
CA TRP A 172 3.97 0.27 -3.44
C TRP A 172 3.78 1.51 -4.30
N ASP A 173 2.63 2.17 -4.17
CA ASP A 173 2.31 3.38 -4.93
C ASP A 173 3.07 4.59 -4.42
N LYS A 174 3.33 4.65 -3.11
CA LYS A 174 4.16 5.69 -2.49
C LYS A 174 5.56 5.71 -3.09
N GLN A 175 6.20 4.54 -3.25
CA GLN A 175 7.51 4.43 -3.88
C GLN A 175 7.50 4.98 -5.32
N LEU A 176 6.43 4.72 -6.08
CA LEU A 176 6.27 5.25 -7.44
C LEU A 176 6.24 6.78 -7.44
N TRP A 177 5.32 7.37 -6.66
CA TRP A 177 5.13 8.82 -6.66
C TRP A 177 6.32 9.57 -6.07
N GLU A 178 6.88 9.09 -4.97
CA GLU A 178 8.11 9.67 -4.42
C GLU A 178 9.30 9.53 -5.39
N GLY A 179 9.36 8.42 -6.10
CA GLY A 179 10.38 8.20 -7.11
C GLY A 179 10.23 9.09 -8.34
N ILE A 180 9.01 9.40 -8.78
CA ILE A 180 8.75 10.32 -9.90
C ILE A 180 9.04 11.77 -9.50
N LEU A 181 8.52 12.18 -8.34
CA LEU A 181 8.54 13.57 -7.87
C LEU A 181 9.84 13.95 -7.16
N GLU A 182 10.61 12.96 -6.70
CA GLU A 182 11.81 13.12 -5.86
C GLU A 182 11.54 13.94 -4.58
N LYS A 183 10.32 13.81 -4.06
CA LYS A 183 9.83 14.48 -2.85
C LYS A 183 8.96 13.52 -2.05
N PRO A 184 8.92 13.68 -0.71
CA PRO A 184 7.99 12.91 0.13
C PRO A 184 6.54 13.16 -0.27
N VAL A 185 5.74 12.10 -0.25
CA VAL A 185 4.31 12.12 -0.58
C VAL A 185 3.52 11.63 0.62
N LYS A 186 2.54 12.42 1.06
CA LYS A 186 1.56 11.99 2.07
C LYS A 186 0.54 11.07 1.44
N VAL A 187 0.18 10.01 2.17
CA VAL A 187 -0.73 8.98 1.66
C VAL A 187 -1.86 8.76 2.64
N GLU A 188 -3.06 8.54 2.10
CA GLU A 188 -4.27 8.23 2.87
C GLU A 188 -5.01 7.06 2.23
N ILE A 189 -5.62 6.23 3.06
CA ILE A 189 -6.56 5.19 2.63
C ILE A 189 -7.96 5.77 2.72
N ILE A 190 -8.55 6.04 1.57
CA ILE A 190 -9.91 6.58 1.46
C ILE A 190 -10.92 5.47 1.67
N GLU A 191 -10.78 4.36 0.92
CA GLU A 191 -11.62 3.18 1.03
C GLU A 191 -10.74 1.93 1.15
N SER A 192 -11.16 0.95 1.96
CA SER A 192 -10.54 -0.39 2.02
C SER A 192 -11.51 -1.44 2.53
N LEU A 193 -11.28 -2.70 2.15
CA LEU A 193 -12.08 -3.83 2.63
C LEU A 193 -12.08 -3.93 4.17
N LEU A 194 -10.97 -3.57 4.83
CA LEU A 194 -10.89 -3.56 6.29
C LEU A 194 -11.68 -2.41 6.95
N LYS A 195 -12.08 -1.40 6.20
CA LYS A 195 -13.00 -0.34 6.62
C LYS A 195 -14.46 -0.69 6.33
N GLY A 196 -14.71 -1.85 5.72
CA GLY A 196 -16.05 -2.27 5.28
C GLY A 196 -16.44 -1.79 3.88
N ASP A 197 -15.49 -1.21 3.13
CA ASP A 197 -15.76 -0.75 1.77
C ASP A 197 -15.69 -1.89 0.75
N ASN A 198 -16.31 -1.70 -0.42
CA ASN A 198 -16.31 -2.70 -1.50
C ASN A 198 -15.05 -2.69 -2.37
N ARG A 199 -14.18 -1.69 -2.19
CA ARG A 199 -12.94 -1.51 -2.97
C ARG A 199 -11.87 -0.83 -2.12
N CYS A 200 -10.65 -0.77 -2.66
CA CYS A 200 -9.54 -0.04 -2.04
C CYS A 200 -9.20 1.17 -2.89
N VAL A 201 -9.25 2.36 -2.27
CA VAL A 201 -8.90 3.64 -2.88
C VAL A 201 -7.83 4.32 -2.02
N HIS A 202 -6.71 4.64 -2.64
CA HIS A 202 -5.59 5.33 -2.01
C HIS A 202 -5.49 6.75 -2.56
N ALA A 203 -5.25 7.73 -1.69
CA ALA A 203 -4.99 9.11 -2.06
C ALA A 203 -3.54 9.48 -1.78
N PHE A 204 -2.89 10.12 -2.75
CA PHE A 204 -1.52 10.60 -2.69
C PHE A 204 -1.53 12.12 -2.79
N ASN A 205 -1.27 12.80 -1.68
CA ASN A 205 -1.21 14.25 -1.64
C ASN A 205 0.17 14.70 -2.13
N LEU A 206 0.18 15.31 -3.30
CA LEU A 206 1.39 15.76 -3.95
C LEU A 206 1.86 17.09 -3.36
N PRO A 207 3.18 17.35 -3.30
CA PRO A 207 3.70 18.65 -2.87
C PRO A 207 3.14 19.79 -3.73
N GLN A 208 2.82 20.96 -3.11
CA GLN A 208 2.22 22.10 -3.81
C GLN A 208 3.09 22.65 -4.95
N ASP A 209 4.40 22.52 -4.85
CA ASP A 209 5.39 22.93 -5.85
C ASP A 209 5.80 21.79 -6.81
N ALA A 210 4.97 20.76 -6.94
CA ALA A 210 5.09 19.77 -8.02
C ALA A 210 4.90 20.38 -9.43
N ARG A 211 4.64 21.69 -9.52
CA ARG A 211 4.82 22.47 -10.76
C ARG A 211 6.31 22.51 -11.05
N LEU A 212 6.75 21.81 -12.09
CA LEU A 212 8.12 21.99 -12.60
C LEU A 212 8.35 23.49 -12.83
N ARG A 213 9.41 24.04 -12.24
CA ARG A 213 9.94 25.33 -12.68
C ARG A 213 10.12 25.20 -14.19
N ARG A 214 9.43 26.05 -14.98
CA ARG A 214 9.75 26.20 -16.41
C ARG A 214 11.25 26.42 -16.48
N ILE A 215 11.97 25.45 -17.02
CA ILE A 215 13.36 25.67 -17.41
C ILE A 215 13.25 26.70 -18.53
N ARG A 216 13.54 27.96 -18.23
CA ARG A 216 13.76 28.98 -19.27
C ARG A 216 15.06 28.56 -19.93
N TYR A 217 14.96 28.03 -21.13
CA TYR A 217 16.10 27.97 -22.02
C TYR A 217 16.39 29.44 -22.41
N PHE A 218 17.54 29.94 -21.99
CA PHE A 218 18.16 31.13 -22.56
C PHE A 218 18.91 30.70 -23.81
#